data_bdd9ebad6df25bed2833ff3b33a11a3f
#
_entry.id   bdd9ebad6df25bed2833ff3b33a11a3f
#
_cell.length_a   1.000
_cell.length_b   1.000
_cell.length_c   1.000
_cell.angle_alpha   90.00
_cell.angle_beta   90.00
_cell.angle_gamma   90.00
#
_symmetry.space_group_name_H-M   'P 1'
#
loop_
_entity.id
_entity.type
_entity.pdbx_description
1 polymer ?
#
loop_
_entity_poly.entity_id
_entity_poly.type
_entity_poly.pdbx_seq_one_letter_code
_entity_poly.pdbx_strand_id
1 'polypeptide(L)'
;MTGLKSAIVASQPLRASLGTYAAMIGAGLYGIEHKLKLEPEFKGNGYIAKGVPRMPRALYEAIDELEASKAAVEIFGRDVVDHYLNAARVEQRLYDSVVHPWERERYLERG
;
A
#
# COMPACT_ATOMS: atom_id res chain seq x y z
N MET A 1 -6.41 6.48 -0.90
CA MET A 1 -6.15 5.66 -2.11
C MET A 1 -4.71 5.19 -2.22
N THR A 2 -3.77 5.89 -1.60
CA THR A 2 -2.34 5.56 -1.58
C THR A 2 -2.06 4.18 -1.01
N GLY A 3 -2.69 3.82 0.11
CA GLY A 3 -2.51 2.51 0.76
C GLY A 3 -3.01 1.33 -0.09
N LEU A 4 -4.12 1.50 -0.81
CA LEU A 4 -4.63 0.48 -1.73
C LEU A 4 -3.60 0.17 -2.82
N LYS A 5 -3.07 1.18 -3.48
CA LYS A 5 -2.05 1.02 -4.52
C LYS A 5 -0.80 0.34 -3.99
N SER A 6 -0.29 0.77 -2.85
CA SER A 6 0.91 0.21 -2.23
C SER A 6 0.74 -1.24 -1.84
N ALA A 7 -0.37 -1.62 -1.23
CA ALA A 7 -0.65 -2.99 -0.83
C ALA A 7 -0.77 -3.93 -2.04
N ILE A 8 -1.44 -3.49 -3.11
CA ILE A 8 -1.59 -4.28 -4.33
C ILE A 8 -0.23 -4.49 -5.01
N VAL A 9 0.57 -3.43 -5.17
CA VAL A 9 1.89 -3.50 -5.81
C VAL A 9 2.86 -4.38 -5.03
N ALA A 10 2.84 -4.32 -3.70
CA ALA A 10 3.72 -5.10 -2.85
C ALA A 10 3.38 -6.60 -2.83
N SER A 11 2.15 -7.00 -3.15
CA SER A 11 1.72 -8.38 -2.97
C SER A 11 2.17 -9.36 -4.07
N GLN A 12 2.16 -8.98 -5.37
CA GLN A 12 2.59 -9.86 -6.46
C GLN A 12 2.95 -9.12 -7.76
N PRO A 13 4.12 -9.34 -8.37
CA PRO A 13 4.60 -8.54 -9.50
C PRO A 13 3.72 -8.53 -10.76
N LEU A 14 3.22 -9.68 -11.21
CA LEU A 14 2.43 -9.77 -12.46
C LEU A 14 0.94 -9.42 -12.26
N ARG A 15 0.34 -9.94 -11.21
CA ARG A 15 -1.05 -9.62 -10.85
C ARG A 15 -1.17 -8.20 -10.32
N ALA A 16 -0.13 -7.70 -9.69
CA ALA A 16 -0.06 -6.34 -9.19
C ALA A 16 -0.18 -5.28 -10.29
N SER A 17 0.31 -5.55 -11.51
CA SER A 17 0.18 -4.63 -12.64
C SER A 17 -1.28 -4.39 -13.03
N LEU A 18 -2.06 -5.45 -13.20
CA LEU A 18 -3.49 -5.36 -13.49
C LEU A 18 -4.27 -4.72 -12.34
N GLY A 19 -3.98 -5.11 -11.11
CA GLY A 19 -4.58 -4.52 -9.91
C GLY A 19 -4.26 -3.03 -9.76
N THR A 20 -3.05 -2.62 -10.10
CA THR A 20 -2.65 -1.21 -10.07
C THR A 20 -3.44 -0.38 -11.07
N TYR A 21 -3.59 -0.84 -12.32
CA TYR A 21 -4.40 -0.15 -13.32
C TYR A 21 -5.85 -0.06 -12.89
N ALA A 22 -6.44 -1.15 -12.41
CA ALA A 22 -7.79 -1.17 -11.89
C ALA A 22 -7.98 -0.18 -10.73
N ALA A 23 -7.02 -0.11 -9.81
CA ALA A 23 -7.04 0.83 -8.69
C ALA A 23 -6.96 2.29 -9.15
N MET A 24 -6.12 2.60 -10.13
CA MET A 24 -6.01 3.95 -10.69
C MET A 24 -7.31 4.40 -11.39
N ILE A 25 -7.89 3.54 -12.21
CA ILE A 25 -9.16 3.82 -12.89
C ILE A 25 -10.29 3.97 -11.86
N GLY A 26 -10.37 3.05 -10.90
CA GLY A 26 -11.36 3.09 -9.83
C GLY A 26 -11.23 4.34 -8.96
N ALA A 27 -10.01 4.75 -8.64
CA ALA A 27 -9.76 5.98 -7.89
C ALA A 27 -10.20 7.22 -8.66
N GLY A 28 -9.94 7.27 -9.96
CA GLY A 28 -10.38 8.37 -10.83
C GLY A 28 -11.91 8.47 -10.90
N LEU A 29 -12.58 7.36 -11.10
CA LEU A 29 -14.05 7.31 -11.13
C LEU A 29 -14.66 7.69 -9.76
N TYR A 30 -14.07 7.21 -8.69
CA TYR A 30 -14.48 7.57 -7.33
C TYR A 30 -14.36 9.09 -7.08
N GLY A 31 -13.24 9.69 -7.50
CA GLY A 31 -13.04 11.13 -7.40
C GLY A 31 -14.07 11.95 -8.19
N ILE A 32 -14.44 11.50 -9.37
CA ILE A 32 -15.47 12.14 -10.19
C ILE A 32 -16.85 12.00 -9.55
N GLU A 33 -17.21 10.82 -9.10
CA GLU A 33 -18.50 10.52 -8.49
C GLU A 33 -18.72 11.31 -7.19
N HIS A 34 -17.68 11.42 -6.34
CA HIS A 34 -17.73 12.16 -5.09
C HIS A 34 -17.36 13.64 -5.23
N LYS A 35 -17.09 14.11 -6.44
CA LYS A 35 -16.74 15.51 -6.74
C LYS A 35 -15.61 16.03 -5.86
N LEU A 36 -14.55 15.22 -5.71
CA LEU A 36 -13.40 15.59 -4.89
C LEU A 36 -12.65 16.78 -5.50
N LYS A 37 -12.25 17.72 -4.65
CA LYS A 37 -11.43 18.87 -5.06
C LYS A 37 -9.97 18.44 -5.16
N LEU A 38 -9.29 18.93 -6.20
CA LEU A 38 -7.84 18.78 -6.31
C LEU A 38 -7.14 19.58 -5.24
N GLU A 39 -6.07 18.99 -4.69
CA GLU A 39 -5.17 19.71 -3.80
C GLU A 39 -4.42 20.79 -4.58
N PRO A 40 -3.98 21.89 -3.89
CA PRO A 40 -3.14 22.90 -4.54
C PRO A 40 -1.87 22.30 -5.12
N GLU A 41 -1.40 22.87 -6.23
CA GLU A 41 -0.14 22.47 -6.84
C GLU A 41 1.01 22.59 -5.84
N PHE A 42 1.74 21.50 -5.65
CA PHE A 42 2.94 21.50 -4.81
C PHE A 42 4.13 22.05 -5.60
N LYS A 43 4.73 23.11 -5.07
CA LYS A 43 5.97 23.70 -5.62
C LYS A 43 7.12 23.38 -4.69
N GLY A 44 8.14 22.71 -5.21
CA GLY A 44 9.36 22.38 -4.47
C GLY A 44 9.71 20.90 -4.50
N ASN A 45 10.54 20.46 -3.55
CA ASN A 45 10.98 19.07 -3.46
C ASN A 45 9.99 18.23 -2.66
N GLY A 46 9.29 17.31 -3.33
CA GLY A 46 8.31 16.43 -2.71
C GLY A 46 8.88 15.50 -1.63
N TYR A 47 10.17 15.18 -1.69
CA TYR A 47 10.81 14.30 -0.70
C TYR A 47 10.97 14.94 0.68
N ILE A 48 11.05 16.24 0.73
CA ILE A 48 11.20 17.01 1.98
C ILE A 48 9.94 17.79 2.35
N ALA A 49 8.86 17.59 1.60
CA ALA A 49 7.59 18.28 1.84
C ALA A 49 7.00 17.90 3.21
N LYS A 50 6.53 18.91 3.92
CA LYS A 50 5.80 18.75 5.18
C LYS A 50 4.31 18.97 4.95
N GLY A 51 3.47 18.19 5.67
CA GLY A 51 2.02 18.33 5.56
C GLY A 51 1.37 17.70 4.33
N VAL A 52 2.16 16.98 3.51
CA VAL A 52 1.67 16.22 2.36
C VAL A 52 1.55 14.74 2.75
N PRO A 53 0.44 14.05 2.41
CA PRO A 53 0.31 12.61 2.63
C PRO A 53 1.45 11.85 1.95
N ARG A 54 2.05 10.92 2.66
CA ARG A 54 3.15 10.10 2.14
C ARG A 54 2.70 8.69 1.80
N MET A 55 3.36 8.09 0.83
CA MET A 55 3.21 6.67 0.55
C MET A 55 3.70 5.84 1.74
N PRO A 56 3.02 4.74 2.09
CA PRO A 56 3.54 3.78 3.06
C PRO A 56 4.94 3.31 2.67
N ARG A 57 5.82 3.18 3.64
CA ARG A 57 7.21 2.73 3.42
C ARG A 57 7.38 1.23 3.59
N ALA A 58 6.45 0.59 4.23
CA ALA A 58 6.48 -0.84 4.52
C ALA A 58 5.14 -1.49 4.23
N LEU A 59 5.17 -2.80 4.00
CA LEU A 59 3.96 -3.57 3.69
C LEU A 59 2.93 -3.51 4.82
N TYR A 60 3.36 -3.58 6.07
CA TYR A 60 2.43 -3.51 7.21
C TYR A 60 1.69 -2.17 7.30
N GLU A 61 2.35 -1.06 6.94
CA GLU A 61 1.70 0.26 6.87
C GLU A 61 0.68 0.31 5.74
N ALA A 62 1.00 -0.26 4.59
CA ALA A 62 0.08 -0.35 3.44
C ALA A 62 -1.14 -1.22 3.77
N ILE A 63 -0.96 -2.30 4.51
CA ILE A 63 -2.05 -3.16 4.99
C ILE A 63 -3.01 -2.37 5.87
N ASP A 64 -2.48 -1.61 6.83
CA ASP A 64 -3.28 -0.81 7.75
C ASP A 64 -4.10 0.25 7.00
N GLU A 65 -3.50 0.92 6.02
CA GLU A 65 -4.21 1.90 5.20
C GLU A 65 -5.30 1.28 4.33
N LEU A 66 -5.05 0.13 3.73
CA LEU A 66 -6.05 -0.58 2.93
C LEU A 66 -7.22 -1.05 3.81
N GLU A 67 -6.94 -1.56 5.00
CA GLU A 67 -7.95 -2.00 5.95
C GLU A 67 -8.86 -0.85 6.41
N ALA A 68 -8.30 0.33 6.60
CA ALA A 68 -9.02 1.53 7.00
C ALA A 68 -9.74 2.23 5.83
N SER A 69 -9.46 1.87 4.58
CA SER A 69 -9.98 2.57 3.41
C SER A 69 -11.41 2.17 3.07
N LYS A 70 -12.35 3.07 3.29
CA LYS A 70 -13.74 2.91 2.85
C LYS A 70 -13.87 3.03 1.33
N ALA A 71 -13.06 3.87 0.70
CA ALA A 71 -13.02 4.05 -0.74
C ALA A 71 -12.63 2.77 -1.47
N ALA A 72 -11.67 2.01 -0.96
CA ALA A 72 -11.27 0.73 -1.53
C ALA A 72 -12.41 -0.28 -1.55
N VAL A 73 -13.18 -0.37 -0.48
CA VAL A 73 -14.36 -1.25 -0.40
C VAL A 73 -15.44 -0.82 -1.37
N GLU A 74 -15.66 0.48 -1.53
CA GLU A 74 -16.64 1.03 -2.49
C GLU A 74 -16.24 0.75 -3.94
N ILE A 75 -14.95 0.83 -4.27
CA ILE A 75 -14.42 0.61 -5.63
C ILE A 75 -14.41 -0.87 -6.01
N PHE A 76 -13.89 -1.74 -5.13
CA PHE A 76 -13.61 -3.14 -5.42
C PHE A 76 -14.60 -4.13 -4.80
N GLY A 77 -15.33 -3.71 -3.78
CA GLY A 77 -16.13 -4.59 -2.97
C GLY A 77 -15.35 -5.22 -1.82
N ARG A 78 -16.06 -5.66 -0.80
CA ARG A 78 -15.47 -6.20 0.43
C ARG A 78 -14.66 -7.47 0.18
N ASP A 79 -15.16 -8.37 -0.65
CA ASP A 79 -14.52 -9.66 -0.91
C ASP A 79 -13.15 -9.49 -1.56
N VAL A 80 -13.02 -8.59 -2.51
CA VAL A 80 -11.75 -8.30 -3.20
C VAL A 80 -10.76 -7.67 -2.23
N VAL A 81 -11.18 -6.70 -1.43
CA VAL A 81 -10.32 -6.04 -0.43
C VAL A 81 -9.85 -7.05 0.61
N ASP A 82 -10.73 -7.89 1.13
CA ASP A 82 -10.37 -8.93 2.10
C ASP A 82 -9.39 -9.95 1.52
N HIS A 83 -9.54 -10.31 0.24
CA HIS A 83 -8.61 -11.19 -0.45
C HIS A 83 -7.20 -10.59 -0.50
N TYR A 84 -7.06 -9.33 -0.92
CA TYR A 84 -5.77 -8.65 -0.97
C TYR A 84 -5.17 -8.42 0.41
N LEU A 85 -5.98 -8.08 1.40
CA LEU A 85 -5.54 -7.97 2.79
C LEU A 85 -4.99 -9.29 3.33
N ASN A 86 -5.68 -10.39 3.07
CA ASN A 86 -5.23 -11.71 3.49
C ASN A 86 -3.92 -12.10 2.82
N ALA A 87 -3.79 -11.92 1.51
CA ALA A 87 -2.56 -12.19 0.77
C ALA A 87 -1.38 -11.36 1.31
N ALA A 88 -1.59 -10.07 1.53
CA ALA A 88 -0.57 -9.18 2.05
C ALA A 88 -0.14 -9.54 3.49
N ARG A 89 -1.07 -9.95 4.34
CA ARG A 89 -0.77 -10.42 5.69
C ARG A 89 0.01 -11.72 5.72
N VAL A 90 -0.27 -12.63 4.79
CA VAL A 90 0.52 -13.86 4.62
C VAL A 90 1.96 -13.53 4.22
N GLU A 91 2.14 -12.66 3.24
CA GLU A 91 3.48 -12.20 2.82
C GLU A 91 4.24 -11.53 3.98
N GLN A 92 3.59 -10.69 4.75
CA GLN A 92 4.22 -10.03 5.90
C GLN A 92 4.67 -11.05 6.95
N ARG A 93 3.83 -12.04 7.27
CA ARG A 93 4.18 -13.10 8.23
C ARG A 93 5.35 -13.94 7.76
N LEU A 94 5.38 -14.29 6.46
CA LEU A 94 6.49 -15.04 5.87
C LEU A 94 7.79 -14.25 5.95
N TYR A 95 7.75 -12.97 5.62
CA TYR A 95 8.90 -12.08 5.74
C TYR A 95 9.41 -11.97 7.18
N ASP A 96 8.51 -11.77 8.14
CA ASP A 96 8.85 -11.62 9.55
C ASP A 96 9.43 -12.91 10.16
N SER A 97 9.13 -14.07 9.57
CA SER A 97 9.65 -15.36 10.03
C SER A 97 11.07 -15.66 9.54
N VAL A 98 11.57 -14.91 8.57
CA VAL A 98 12.91 -15.13 7.99
C VAL A 98 13.96 -14.38 8.79
N VAL A 99 15.02 -15.08 9.16
CA VAL A 99 16.23 -14.47 9.77
C VAL A 99 17.12 -13.96 8.64
N HIS A 100 17.28 -12.63 8.56
CA HIS A 100 18.08 -12.00 7.52
C HIS A 100 19.59 -12.20 7.77
N PRO A 101 20.42 -12.27 6.70
CA PRO A 101 21.88 -12.44 6.84
C PRO A 101 22.53 -11.42 7.76
N TRP A 102 22.08 -10.16 7.70
CA TRP A 102 22.58 -9.09 8.57
C TRP A 102 22.32 -9.37 10.06
N GLU A 103 21.16 -9.89 10.41
CA GLU A 103 20.82 -10.27 11.79
C GLU A 103 21.69 -11.42 12.27
N ARG A 104 21.90 -12.42 11.41
CA ARG A 104 22.75 -13.57 11.72
C ARG A 104 24.18 -13.13 11.98
N GLU A 105 24.76 -12.32 11.12
CA GLU A 105 26.13 -11.79 11.30
C GLU A 105 26.24 -11.00 12.59
N ARG A 106 25.31 -10.08 12.83
CA ARG A 106 25.32 -9.23 14.02
C ARG A 106 25.24 -10.02 15.33
N TYR A 107 24.38 -11.03 15.38
CA TYR A 107 24.20 -11.82 16.61
C TYR A 107 25.28 -12.88 16.81
N LEU A 108 25.83 -13.44 15.75
CA LEU A 108 26.95 -14.37 15.83
C LEU A 108 28.23 -13.67 16.30
N GLU A 109 28.49 -12.45 15.89
CA GLU A 109 29.64 -11.65 16.33
C GLU A 109 29.53 -11.22 17.80
N ARG A 110 28.33 -11.06 18.30
CA ARG A 110 28.07 -10.62 19.69
C ARG A 110 27.88 -11.77 20.67
N GLY A 111 27.61 -12.93 20.16
CA GLY A 111 27.38 -14.14 20.95
C GLY A 111 28.59 -14.63 21.67
#